data_775f4dec4bac0dbac53e431cc636eea0
#
_entry.id   775f4dec4bac0dbac53e431cc636eea0
#
_cell.length_a   1.000
_cell.length_b   1.000
_cell.length_c   1.000
_cell.angle_alpha   90.00
_cell.angle_beta   90.00
_cell.angle_gamma   90.00
#
_symmetry.space_group_name_H-M   'P 1'
#
loop_
_entity.id
_entity.type
_entity.pdbx_description
1 polymer ?
#
loop_
_entity_poly.entity_id
_entity_poly.type
_entity_poly.pdbx_seq_one_letter_code
_entity_poly.pdbx_strand_id
1 'polypeptide(L)'
;MKIVSGRTGSPHVTSQQFRQMLEGILGRDSYILTSGENLKPELSSNNLLKIRSGMMCHHGCISCVEIGTYDEVTLTNGSHGMQRIDLVVNRYTRNAETEVEKCEWKVITGTAKASNPAVPTYTKGNLQEGDLVDECPVFEIHYNGINVTEVKSLLSVAGSLAELNGKSIVDFGSNYMKYGNGLLIQWGTTTFPGEASGGKGFATINFPKTFANTSYTLIATAKYPGTALPVFLISTSASSVSKAYVYARTTSMSVVTGAECSWLAIGQWK
;
A
#
# COMPACT_ATOMS: atom_id res chain seq x y z
N MET A 1 -26.01 -0.51 25.40
CA MET A 1 -25.01 -1.20 24.57
C MET A 1 -25.41 -2.67 24.47
N LYS A 2 -25.39 -3.25 23.23
CA LYS A 2 -25.67 -4.68 23.02
C LYS A 2 -24.34 -5.43 22.90
N ILE A 3 -24.28 -6.64 23.48
CA ILE A 3 -23.15 -7.56 23.25
C ILE A 3 -23.31 -8.21 21.87
N VAL A 4 -22.27 -8.22 21.06
CA VAL A 4 -22.25 -8.84 19.73
C VAL A 4 -21.51 -10.18 19.75
N SER A 5 -20.43 -10.29 20.50
CA SER A 5 -19.57 -11.49 20.57
C SER A 5 -19.92 -12.48 21.71
N GLY A 6 -20.95 -12.21 22.51
CA GLY A 6 -21.33 -13.02 23.65
C GLY A 6 -22.51 -13.96 23.36
N ARG A 7 -22.86 -14.81 24.31
CA ARG A 7 -24.07 -15.67 24.25
C ARG A 7 -25.29 -14.89 24.77
N THR A 8 -26.38 -14.84 24.00
CA THR A 8 -27.64 -14.21 24.40
C THR A 8 -28.82 -15.18 24.47
N GLY A 9 -28.57 -16.49 24.23
CA GLY A 9 -29.62 -17.53 24.23
C GLY A 9 -30.38 -17.66 22.90
N SER A 10 -30.19 -16.75 21.95
CA SER A 10 -30.77 -16.76 20.61
C SER A 10 -29.81 -16.17 19.57
N PRO A 11 -30.00 -16.43 18.26
CA PRO A 11 -29.26 -15.73 17.22
C PRO A 11 -29.40 -14.22 17.40
N HIS A 12 -28.29 -13.47 17.41
CA HIS A 12 -28.31 -12.06 17.78
C HIS A 12 -27.36 -11.17 16.98
N VAL A 13 -26.49 -11.77 16.17
CA VAL A 13 -25.60 -11.04 15.27
C VAL A 13 -26.33 -10.82 13.95
N THR A 14 -26.48 -9.55 13.57
CA THR A 14 -27.09 -9.19 12.27
C THR A 14 -26.03 -9.00 11.20
N SER A 15 -26.41 -9.10 9.92
CA SER A 15 -25.54 -8.78 8.78
C SER A 15 -24.93 -7.37 8.92
N GLN A 16 -25.75 -6.41 9.36
CA GLN A 16 -25.30 -5.02 9.60
C GLN A 16 -24.21 -4.93 10.67
N GLN A 17 -24.36 -5.64 11.81
CA GLN A 17 -23.34 -5.64 12.87
C GLN A 17 -22.06 -6.33 12.41
N PHE A 18 -22.16 -7.38 11.60
CA PHE A 18 -21.01 -8.05 11.02
C PHE A 18 -20.27 -7.14 10.03
N ARG A 19 -20.98 -6.47 9.13
CA ARG A 19 -20.41 -5.46 8.23
C ARG A 19 -19.73 -4.32 8.98
N GLN A 20 -20.37 -3.80 10.04
CA GLN A 20 -19.78 -2.74 10.88
C GLN A 20 -18.47 -3.17 11.54
N MET A 21 -18.38 -4.43 11.98
CA MET A 21 -17.14 -4.99 12.51
C MET A 21 -16.04 -5.05 11.44
N LEU A 22 -16.39 -5.51 10.24
CA LEU A 22 -15.43 -5.58 9.12
C LEU A 22 -14.98 -4.21 8.64
N GLU A 23 -15.86 -3.22 8.60
CA GLU A 23 -15.46 -1.83 8.34
C GLU A 23 -14.46 -1.30 9.38
N GLY A 24 -14.65 -1.66 10.65
CA GLY A 24 -13.71 -1.29 11.71
C GLY A 24 -12.32 -1.92 11.56
N ILE A 25 -12.23 -3.08 10.90
CA ILE A 25 -10.97 -3.83 10.67
C ILE A 25 -10.32 -3.45 9.35
N LEU A 26 -11.09 -3.35 8.27
CA LEU A 26 -10.61 -3.18 6.90
C LEU A 26 -10.70 -1.74 6.39
N GLY A 27 -11.48 -0.89 7.07
CA GLY A 27 -11.82 0.45 6.59
C GLY A 27 -13.14 0.46 5.81
N ARG A 28 -13.62 1.66 5.47
CA ARG A 28 -14.91 1.88 4.78
C ARG A 28 -14.83 1.77 3.27
N ASP A 29 -13.62 1.79 2.72
CA ASP A 29 -13.43 1.70 1.28
C ASP A 29 -13.66 0.28 0.76
N SER A 30 -13.51 0.12 -0.55
CA SER A 30 -13.69 -1.15 -1.24
C SER A 30 -12.34 -1.72 -1.63
N TYR A 31 -12.15 -3.01 -1.38
CA TYR A 31 -10.88 -3.70 -1.61
C TYR A 31 -11.09 -5.10 -2.14
N ILE A 32 -10.15 -5.58 -2.95
CA ILE A 32 -9.95 -7.01 -3.19
C ILE A 32 -9.11 -7.54 -2.03
N LEU A 33 -9.56 -8.59 -1.37
CA LEU A 33 -8.81 -9.24 -0.29
C LEU A 33 -7.77 -10.21 -0.88
N THR A 34 -6.62 -10.33 -0.20
CA THR A 34 -5.59 -11.31 -0.59
C THR A 34 -6.12 -12.73 -0.40
N SER A 35 -6.77 -13.28 -1.42
CA SER A 35 -7.36 -14.62 -1.42
C SER A 35 -7.53 -15.14 -2.85
N GLY A 36 -7.31 -16.43 -3.07
CA GLY A 36 -7.41 -17.06 -4.37
C GLY A 36 -6.52 -16.40 -5.41
N GLU A 37 -7.09 -16.05 -6.56
CA GLU A 37 -6.40 -15.35 -7.65
C GLU A 37 -6.69 -13.83 -7.63
N ASN A 38 -7.15 -13.31 -6.48
CA ASN A 38 -7.45 -11.88 -6.24
C ASN A 38 -8.44 -11.30 -7.27
N LEU A 39 -9.47 -12.05 -7.65
CA LEU A 39 -10.49 -11.65 -8.63
C LEU A 39 -9.89 -11.19 -9.97
N LYS A 40 -8.77 -11.81 -10.41
CA LYS A 40 -8.08 -11.45 -11.64
C LYS A 40 -9.03 -11.53 -12.85
N PRO A 41 -9.18 -10.45 -13.64
CA PRO A 41 -9.97 -10.50 -14.85
C PRO A 41 -9.21 -11.22 -15.97
N GLU A 42 -9.91 -12.06 -16.72
CA GLU A 42 -9.40 -12.77 -17.89
C GLU A 42 -10.39 -12.59 -19.05
N LEU A 43 -10.00 -11.82 -20.05
CA LEU A 43 -10.82 -11.63 -21.24
C LEU A 43 -10.75 -12.87 -22.13
N SER A 44 -11.82 -13.66 -22.17
CA SER A 44 -11.91 -14.86 -23.02
C SER A 44 -12.29 -14.52 -24.46
N SER A 45 -13.07 -13.46 -24.65
CA SER A 45 -13.45 -12.92 -25.96
C SER A 45 -14.00 -11.50 -25.81
N ASN A 46 -14.30 -10.81 -26.92
CA ASN A 46 -14.89 -9.45 -26.86
C ASN A 46 -16.26 -9.39 -26.15
N ASN A 47 -16.90 -10.52 -25.89
CA ASN A 47 -18.20 -10.62 -25.25
C ASN A 47 -18.21 -11.52 -24.01
N LEU A 48 -17.04 -11.97 -23.53
CA LEU A 48 -16.94 -12.84 -22.37
C LEU A 48 -15.73 -12.48 -21.51
N LEU A 49 -15.97 -12.02 -20.30
CA LEU A 49 -14.99 -11.80 -19.25
C LEU A 49 -15.13 -12.90 -18.20
N LYS A 50 -14.04 -13.54 -17.83
CA LYS A 50 -13.93 -14.42 -16.67
C LYS A 50 -13.34 -13.65 -15.52
N ILE A 51 -13.93 -13.78 -14.34
CA ILE A 51 -13.40 -13.24 -13.07
C ILE A 51 -12.95 -14.44 -12.25
N ARG A 52 -11.63 -14.55 -12.05
CA ARG A 52 -11.00 -15.68 -11.34
C ARG A 52 -11.33 -15.64 -9.86
N SER A 53 -11.05 -16.75 -9.17
CA SER A 53 -11.31 -16.89 -7.74
C SER A 53 -10.73 -15.76 -6.89
N GLY A 54 -11.43 -15.39 -5.82
CA GLY A 54 -11.01 -14.35 -4.89
C GLY A 54 -12.16 -13.83 -4.04
N MET A 55 -11.84 -12.86 -3.19
CA MET A 55 -12.81 -12.20 -2.32
C MET A 55 -12.67 -10.68 -2.42
N MET A 56 -13.76 -9.98 -2.22
CA MET A 56 -13.76 -8.52 -2.07
C MET A 56 -14.58 -8.09 -0.86
N CYS A 57 -14.25 -6.93 -0.34
CA CYS A 57 -14.99 -6.22 0.67
C CYS A 57 -15.50 -4.89 0.09
N HIS A 58 -16.77 -4.62 0.23
CA HIS A 58 -17.38 -3.34 -0.14
C HIS A 58 -18.30 -2.89 0.99
N HIS A 59 -17.97 -1.76 1.64
CA HIS A 59 -18.69 -1.25 2.81
C HIS A 59 -18.93 -2.34 3.87
N GLY A 60 -17.90 -3.17 4.16
CA GLY A 60 -17.98 -4.29 5.09
C GLY A 60 -18.73 -5.53 4.57
N CYS A 61 -19.38 -5.48 3.42
CA CYS A 61 -19.99 -6.64 2.79
C CYS A 61 -18.94 -7.45 2.05
N ILE A 62 -18.81 -8.73 2.39
CA ILE A 62 -17.88 -9.66 1.74
C ILE A 62 -18.62 -10.48 0.70
N SER A 63 -18.06 -10.53 -0.51
CA SER A 63 -18.48 -11.43 -1.58
C SER A 63 -17.28 -12.17 -2.16
N CYS A 64 -17.49 -13.33 -2.77
CA CYS A 64 -16.41 -14.15 -3.30
C CYS A 64 -16.79 -14.88 -4.59
N VAL A 65 -15.76 -15.18 -5.37
CA VAL A 65 -15.73 -16.26 -6.36
C VAL A 65 -14.94 -17.40 -5.74
N GLU A 66 -15.48 -18.60 -5.68
CA GLU A 66 -14.93 -19.74 -4.97
C GLU A 66 -13.54 -20.14 -5.50
N ILE A 67 -12.67 -20.59 -4.58
CA ILE A 67 -11.32 -21.06 -4.93
C ILE A 67 -11.39 -22.21 -5.94
N GLY A 68 -10.58 -22.10 -7.00
CA GLY A 68 -10.54 -23.08 -8.07
C GLY A 68 -11.65 -22.93 -9.12
N THR A 69 -12.49 -21.89 -9.00
CA THR A 69 -13.55 -21.56 -9.95
C THR A 69 -13.35 -20.18 -10.59
N TYR A 70 -14.27 -19.80 -11.43
CA TYR A 70 -14.39 -18.44 -11.98
C TYR A 70 -15.85 -18.14 -12.27
N ASP A 71 -16.20 -16.85 -12.25
CA ASP A 71 -17.50 -16.38 -12.73
C ASP A 71 -17.38 -15.87 -14.16
N GLU A 72 -18.44 -16.08 -14.96
CA GLU A 72 -18.54 -15.56 -16.31
C GLU A 72 -19.44 -14.33 -16.36
N VAL A 73 -18.91 -13.27 -16.97
CA VAL A 73 -19.63 -12.02 -17.17
C VAL A 73 -19.78 -11.78 -18.66
N THR A 74 -21.02 -11.83 -19.15
CA THR A 74 -21.32 -11.55 -20.55
C THR A 74 -21.22 -10.05 -20.83
N LEU A 75 -20.40 -9.70 -21.84
CA LEU A 75 -20.22 -8.34 -22.30
C LEU A 75 -20.98 -8.13 -23.62
N THR A 76 -21.48 -6.91 -23.82
CA THR A 76 -22.07 -6.51 -25.11
C THR A 76 -20.97 -6.03 -26.06
N ASN A 77 -20.93 -6.56 -27.27
CA ASN A 77 -19.95 -6.14 -28.27
C ASN A 77 -19.94 -4.62 -28.49
N GLY A 78 -18.79 -4.09 -28.81
CA GLY A 78 -18.63 -2.69 -29.19
C GLY A 78 -19.27 -2.40 -30.57
N SER A 79 -19.26 -1.15 -30.99
CA SER A 79 -19.83 -0.66 -32.26
C SER A 79 -18.74 -0.17 -33.17
N HIS A 80 -18.78 -0.52 -34.44
CA HIS A 80 -17.79 -0.10 -35.44
C HIS A 80 -17.64 1.43 -35.46
N GLY A 81 -16.39 1.92 -35.43
CA GLY A 81 -16.06 3.33 -35.47
C GLY A 81 -16.38 4.12 -34.19
N MET A 82 -16.79 3.46 -33.11
CA MET A 82 -17.12 4.07 -31.83
C MET A 82 -16.22 3.57 -30.69
N GLN A 83 -16.07 4.38 -29.67
CA GLN A 83 -15.47 4.02 -28.39
C GLN A 83 -16.54 3.95 -27.31
N ARG A 84 -16.37 3.07 -26.35
CA ARG A 84 -17.27 2.92 -25.20
C ARG A 84 -16.51 2.43 -23.97
N ILE A 85 -16.94 2.84 -22.79
CA ILE A 85 -16.49 2.29 -21.51
C ILE A 85 -17.70 1.69 -20.81
N ASP A 86 -17.65 0.39 -20.48
CA ASP A 86 -18.63 -0.27 -19.63
C ASP A 86 -18.05 -0.47 -18.23
N LEU A 87 -18.91 -0.50 -17.21
CA LEU A 87 -18.54 -0.89 -15.85
C LEU A 87 -19.03 -2.31 -15.55
N VAL A 88 -18.15 -3.13 -15.01
CA VAL A 88 -18.51 -4.35 -14.31
C VAL A 88 -18.54 -4.03 -12.82
N VAL A 89 -19.72 -4.13 -12.23
CA VAL A 89 -19.94 -3.84 -10.81
C VAL A 89 -20.31 -5.11 -10.05
N ASN A 90 -19.85 -5.23 -8.81
CA ASN A 90 -20.44 -6.15 -7.85
C ASN A 90 -21.65 -5.45 -7.24
N ARG A 91 -22.85 -5.95 -7.56
CA ARG A 91 -24.10 -5.36 -7.12
C ARG A 91 -24.65 -6.11 -5.92
N TYR A 92 -24.72 -5.43 -4.79
CA TYR A 92 -25.49 -5.85 -3.63
C TYR A 92 -26.96 -5.49 -3.81
N THR A 93 -27.84 -6.41 -3.43
CA THR A 93 -29.29 -6.17 -3.32
C THR A 93 -29.83 -6.87 -2.09
N ARG A 94 -30.83 -6.22 -1.45
CA ARG A 94 -31.62 -6.82 -0.36
C ARG A 94 -33.11 -6.74 -0.74
N ASN A 95 -33.82 -7.84 -0.61
CA ASN A 95 -35.27 -7.84 -0.76
C ASN A 95 -35.90 -7.22 0.49
N ALA A 96 -36.78 -6.21 0.31
CA ALA A 96 -37.37 -5.47 1.42
C ALA A 96 -38.37 -6.32 2.27
N GLU A 97 -38.96 -7.36 1.69
CA GLU A 97 -39.94 -8.20 2.38
C GLU A 97 -39.31 -9.42 3.04
N THR A 98 -38.44 -10.11 2.32
CA THR A 98 -37.78 -11.35 2.80
C THR A 98 -36.45 -11.12 3.50
N GLU A 99 -35.93 -9.92 3.41
CA GLU A 99 -34.56 -9.52 3.89
C GLU A 99 -33.41 -10.34 3.32
N VAL A 100 -33.68 -11.15 2.28
CA VAL A 100 -32.63 -11.94 1.62
C VAL A 100 -31.68 -11.01 0.87
N GLU A 101 -30.41 -11.17 1.16
CA GLU A 101 -29.33 -10.39 0.57
C GLU A 101 -28.60 -11.21 -0.50
N LYS A 102 -28.13 -10.56 -1.56
CA LYS A 102 -27.26 -11.17 -2.57
C LYS A 102 -26.27 -10.19 -3.17
N CYS A 103 -25.14 -10.71 -3.64
CA CYS A 103 -24.21 -10.01 -4.51
C CYS A 103 -24.15 -10.72 -5.87
N GLU A 104 -24.11 -9.95 -6.94
CA GLU A 104 -24.01 -10.47 -8.30
C GLU A 104 -23.19 -9.54 -9.19
N TRP A 105 -22.55 -10.10 -10.22
CA TRP A 105 -21.90 -9.29 -11.24
C TRP A 105 -22.96 -8.67 -12.16
N LYS A 106 -22.83 -7.36 -12.40
CA LYS A 106 -23.69 -6.62 -13.33
C LYS A 106 -22.83 -5.78 -14.24
N VAL A 107 -23.16 -5.75 -15.52
CA VAL A 107 -22.56 -4.86 -16.50
C VAL A 107 -23.45 -3.62 -16.66
N ILE A 108 -22.86 -2.45 -16.47
CA ILE A 108 -23.48 -1.17 -16.78
C ILE A 108 -22.87 -0.69 -18.09
N THR A 109 -23.63 -0.78 -19.17
CA THR A 109 -23.17 -0.41 -20.51
C THR A 109 -23.12 1.12 -20.64
N GLY A 110 -21.98 1.62 -21.07
CA GLY A 110 -21.80 3.04 -21.32
C GLY A 110 -22.36 3.50 -22.67
N THR A 111 -22.31 4.79 -22.90
CA THR A 111 -22.75 5.38 -24.17
C THR A 111 -21.59 5.38 -25.18
N ALA A 112 -21.86 4.77 -26.34
CA ALA A 112 -20.88 4.77 -27.44
C ALA A 112 -20.73 6.18 -28.03
N LYS A 113 -19.48 6.63 -28.26
CA LYS A 113 -19.09 7.93 -28.83
C LYS A 113 -17.97 7.74 -29.82
N ALA A 114 -17.83 8.67 -30.78
CA ALA A 114 -16.71 8.64 -31.71
C ALA A 114 -15.35 8.84 -31.02
N SER A 115 -15.32 9.60 -29.90
CA SER A 115 -14.13 9.82 -29.08
C SER A 115 -14.51 10.16 -27.63
N ASN A 116 -13.60 9.94 -26.71
CA ASN A 116 -13.70 10.30 -25.29
C ASN A 116 -15.04 9.84 -24.64
N PRO A 117 -15.33 8.54 -24.62
CA PRO A 117 -16.52 8.02 -23.93
C PRO A 117 -16.41 8.27 -22.43
N ALA A 118 -17.54 8.57 -21.81
CA ALA A 118 -17.62 8.73 -20.36
C ALA A 118 -17.87 7.38 -19.69
N VAL A 119 -17.34 7.20 -18.49
CA VAL A 119 -17.68 6.09 -17.60
C VAL A 119 -19.14 6.23 -17.20
N PRO A 120 -19.96 5.16 -17.27
CA PRO A 120 -21.35 5.22 -16.86
C PRO A 120 -21.50 5.44 -15.35
N THR A 121 -22.63 6.02 -14.95
CA THR A 121 -23.00 6.17 -13.54
C THR A 121 -23.49 4.85 -12.97
N TYR A 122 -23.34 4.67 -11.66
CA TYR A 122 -23.77 3.50 -10.91
C TYR A 122 -24.50 3.91 -9.64
N THR A 123 -25.25 2.99 -9.02
CA THR A 123 -26.00 3.24 -7.79
C THR A 123 -25.07 3.21 -6.59
N LYS A 124 -25.01 4.30 -5.84
CA LYS A 124 -24.29 4.39 -4.56
C LYS A 124 -25.28 4.25 -3.43
N GLY A 125 -25.17 3.20 -2.65
CA GLY A 125 -25.97 2.95 -1.46
C GLY A 125 -25.17 3.07 -0.18
N ASN A 126 -25.88 3.09 0.94
CA ASN A 126 -25.31 3.00 2.28
C ASN A 126 -25.91 1.79 3.00
N LEU A 127 -25.18 0.67 2.97
CA LEU A 127 -25.61 -0.59 3.58
C LEU A 127 -25.78 -0.48 5.10
N GLN A 128 -25.10 0.45 5.75
CA GLN A 128 -25.22 0.68 7.20
C GLN A 128 -26.50 1.45 7.56
N GLU A 129 -27.02 2.25 6.64
CA GLU A 129 -28.32 2.94 6.77
C GLU A 129 -29.48 2.12 6.25
N GLY A 130 -29.20 0.95 5.65
CA GLY A 130 -30.21 -0.02 5.26
C GLY A 130 -30.68 0.14 3.82
N ASP A 131 -29.93 0.79 2.95
CA ASP A 131 -30.22 0.84 1.52
C ASP A 131 -30.34 -0.57 0.92
N LEU A 132 -31.28 -0.72 -0.01
CA LEU A 132 -31.58 -2.01 -0.61
C LEU A 132 -30.67 -2.36 -1.79
N VAL A 133 -29.95 -1.39 -2.33
CA VAL A 133 -29.06 -1.56 -3.49
C VAL A 133 -27.79 -0.75 -3.29
N ASP A 134 -26.65 -1.39 -3.54
CA ASP A 134 -25.36 -0.72 -3.61
C ASP A 134 -24.51 -1.37 -4.70
N GLU A 135 -23.82 -0.59 -5.51
CA GLU A 135 -23.00 -1.07 -6.62
C GLU A 135 -21.54 -0.65 -6.45
N CYS A 136 -20.65 -1.63 -6.39
CA CYS A 136 -19.21 -1.42 -6.33
C CYS A 136 -18.59 -1.60 -7.72
N PRO A 137 -18.07 -0.55 -8.37
CA PRO A 137 -17.32 -0.69 -9.60
C PRO A 137 -16.01 -1.46 -9.36
N VAL A 138 -15.83 -2.56 -10.11
CA VAL A 138 -14.65 -3.42 -9.97
C VAL A 138 -13.76 -3.35 -11.21
N PHE A 139 -14.36 -3.32 -12.41
CA PHE A 139 -13.61 -3.21 -13.66
C PHE A 139 -14.23 -2.21 -14.62
N GLU A 140 -13.39 -1.46 -15.34
CA GLU A 140 -13.75 -0.75 -16.57
C GLU A 140 -13.38 -1.61 -17.78
N ILE A 141 -14.31 -1.72 -18.74
CA ILE A 141 -14.09 -2.40 -20.02
C ILE A 141 -14.06 -1.35 -21.11
N HIS A 142 -12.91 -1.15 -21.69
CA HIS A 142 -12.69 -0.16 -22.74
C HIS A 142 -12.80 -0.79 -24.13
N TYR A 143 -13.63 -0.19 -24.98
CA TYR A 143 -13.85 -0.63 -26.35
C TYR A 143 -13.34 0.39 -27.36
N ASN A 144 -12.75 -0.12 -28.43
CA ASN A 144 -12.46 0.63 -29.65
C ASN A 144 -12.98 -0.17 -30.86
N GLY A 145 -14.01 0.35 -31.52
CA GLY A 145 -14.77 -0.44 -32.48
C GLY A 145 -15.48 -1.61 -31.81
N ILE A 146 -15.37 -2.79 -32.36
CA ILE A 146 -15.96 -4.02 -31.83
C ILE A 146 -15.08 -4.72 -30.77
N ASN A 147 -13.83 -4.27 -30.62
CA ASN A 147 -12.84 -4.95 -29.77
C ASN A 147 -12.75 -4.33 -28.39
N VAL A 148 -12.61 -5.18 -27.36
CA VAL A 148 -12.13 -4.76 -26.05
C VAL A 148 -10.63 -4.50 -26.15
N THR A 149 -10.21 -3.30 -25.77
CA THR A 149 -8.80 -2.86 -25.79
C THR A 149 -8.15 -2.93 -24.44
N GLU A 150 -8.94 -2.82 -23.35
CA GLU A 150 -8.45 -2.86 -21.98
C GLU A 150 -9.53 -3.36 -21.02
N VAL A 151 -9.12 -4.14 -20.04
CA VAL A 151 -9.89 -4.45 -18.83
C VAL A 151 -9.11 -3.88 -17.66
N LYS A 152 -9.58 -2.75 -17.13
CA LYS A 152 -8.90 -2.01 -16.07
C LYS A 152 -9.50 -2.32 -14.71
N SER A 153 -8.69 -2.83 -13.78
CA SER A 153 -9.11 -3.02 -12.39
C SER A 153 -9.21 -1.69 -11.66
N LEU A 154 -10.29 -1.47 -10.93
CA LEU A 154 -10.55 -0.23 -10.18
C LEU A 154 -10.23 -0.36 -8.69
N LEU A 155 -10.23 -1.58 -8.15
CA LEU A 155 -9.95 -1.84 -6.75
C LEU A 155 -8.50 -2.25 -6.54
N SER A 156 -7.93 -1.80 -5.43
CA SER A 156 -6.64 -2.29 -4.95
C SER A 156 -6.80 -3.59 -4.17
N VAL A 157 -5.75 -4.42 -4.19
CA VAL A 157 -5.66 -5.58 -3.31
C VAL A 157 -5.21 -5.11 -1.93
N ALA A 158 -6.00 -5.38 -0.91
CA ALA A 158 -5.65 -5.07 0.48
C ALA A 158 -4.50 -5.97 0.92
N GLY A 159 -3.46 -5.37 1.50
CA GLY A 159 -2.37 -6.12 2.10
C GLY A 159 -2.84 -6.97 3.27
N SER A 160 -2.30 -8.17 3.40
CA SER A 160 -2.53 -9.02 4.56
C SER A 160 -1.96 -8.38 5.84
N LEU A 161 -2.44 -8.80 7.02
CA LEU A 161 -1.85 -8.38 8.30
C LEU A 161 -0.35 -8.71 8.38
N ALA A 162 0.09 -9.78 7.74
CA ALA A 162 1.52 -10.14 7.67
C ALA A 162 2.33 -9.12 6.86
N GLU A 163 1.78 -8.66 5.72
CA GLU A 163 2.42 -7.62 4.90
C GLU A 163 2.42 -6.26 5.59
N LEU A 164 1.32 -5.91 6.29
CA LEU A 164 1.23 -4.68 7.09
C LEU A 164 2.26 -4.71 8.23
N ASN A 165 2.41 -5.84 8.93
CA ASN A 165 3.44 -6.01 9.96
C ASN A 165 4.85 -5.89 9.37
N GLY A 166 5.07 -6.40 8.15
CA GLY A 166 6.34 -6.23 7.44
C GLY A 166 6.68 -4.77 7.12
N LYS A 167 5.68 -3.93 6.92
CA LYS A 167 5.82 -2.49 6.65
C LYS A 167 5.76 -1.61 7.91
N SER A 168 5.33 -2.17 9.03
CA SER A 168 5.18 -1.43 10.29
C SER A 168 6.53 -1.19 10.97
N ILE A 169 6.63 -0.08 11.71
CA ILE A 169 7.74 0.15 12.63
C ILE A 169 7.57 -0.80 13.81
N VAL A 170 8.53 -1.70 14.01
CA VAL A 170 8.50 -2.74 15.07
C VAL A 170 9.32 -2.36 16.29
N ASP A 171 10.25 -1.41 16.16
CA ASP A 171 11.06 -0.88 17.26
C ASP A 171 11.58 0.51 16.86
N PHE A 172 11.56 1.48 17.77
CA PHE A 172 12.07 2.83 17.49
C PHE A 172 12.61 3.48 18.77
N GLY A 173 13.49 4.43 18.58
CA GLY A 173 14.04 5.29 19.62
C GLY A 173 14.33 6.69 19.08
N SER A 174 15.00 7.52 19.87
CA SER A 174 15.31 8.89 19.47
C SER A 174 16.16 8.99 18.20
N ASN A 175 16.94 7.98 17.89
CA ASN A 175 17.96 7.99 16.83
C ASN A 175 17.90 6.78 15.90
N TYR A 176 16.81 6.01 15.91
CA TYR A 176 16.63 4.88 15.01
C TYR A 176 15.16 4.50 14.83
N MET A 177 14.88 3.81 13.71
CA MET A 177 13.64 3.10 13.42
C MET A 177 13.95 1.75 12.78
N LYS A 178 13.31 0.69 13.30
CA LYS A 178 13.31 -0.67 12.72
C LYS A 178 11.96 -0.98 12.11
N TYR A 179 11.98 -1.49 10.91
CA TYR A 179 10.79 -1.95 10.20
C TYR A 179 10.71 -3.47 10.20
N GLY A 180 9.51 -4.01 10.21
CA GLY A 180 9.26 -5.45 10.22
C GLY A 180 9.84 -6.20 9.01
N ASN A 181 10.03 -5.54 7.87
CA ASN A 181 10.69 -6.08 6.69
C ASN A 181 12.22 -6.18 6.78
N GLY A 182 12.82 -5.81 7.92
CA GLY A 182 14.25 -5.84 8.14
C GLY A 182 14.97 -4.52 7.94
N LEU A 183 14.31 -3.48 7.42
CA LEU A 183 14.93 -2.18 7.24
C LEU A 183 15.26 -1.53 8.61
N LEU A 184 16.46 -0.99 8.74
CA LEU A 184 16.92 -0.19 9.87
C LEU A 184 17.43 1.16 9.36
N ILE A 185 16.83 2.21 9.88
CA ILE A 185 17.27 3.60 9.64
C ILE A 185 17.77 4.17 10.95
N GLN A 186 18.96 4.75 10.94
CA GLN A 186 19.58 5.35 12.11
C GLN A 186 20.19 6.71 11.75
N TRP A 187 20.17 7.64 12.68
CA TRP A 187 20.70 8.99 12.48
C TRP A 187 21.30 9.54 13.76
N GLY A 188 22.10 10.58 13.63
CA GLY A 188 22.67 11.25 14.77
C GLY A 188 23.70 12.29 14.38
N THR A 189 24.39 12.75 15.38
CA THR A 189 25.55 13.64 15.25
C THR A 189 26.78 13.01 15.88
N THR A 190 27.95 13.39 15.38
CA THR A 190 29.23 13.07 15.99
C THR A 190 30.17 14.27 15.81
N THR A 191 31.15 14.40 16.68
CA THR A 191 32.10 15.51 16.65
C THR A 191 33.47 15.00 16.21
N PHE A 192 34.13 15.75 15.36
CA PHE A 192 35.55 15.49 15.04
C PHE A 192 36.40 15.90 16.21
N PRO A 193 37.06 14.94 16.89
CA PRO A 193 37.79 15.23 18.13
C PRO A 193 39.06 16.04 17.91
N GLY A 194 39.45 16.27 16.64
CA GLY A 194 40.75 16.85 16.30
C GLY A 194 41.85 15.83 16.35
N GLU A 195 43.01 16.19 15.86
CA GLU A 195 44.14 15.30 15.75
C GLU A 195 45.32 15.63 16.61
N ALA A 196 45.95 14.56 17.08
CA ALA A 196 47.20 14.68 17.77
C ALA A 196 48.42 14.78 16.84
N SER A 197 48.40 14.24 15.63
CA SER A 197 49.47 14.39 14.63
C SER A 197 49.12 13.81 13.27
N GLY A 198 49.39 14.50 12.17
CA GLY A 198 49.39 13.97 10.81
C GLY A 198 48.20 14.32 9.92
N GLY A 199 47.30 15.22 10.29
CA GLY A 199 46.28 15.81 9.39
C GLY A 199 45.12 14.90 8.99
N LYS A 200 44.73 13.90 9.80
CA LYS A 200 43.64 12.95 9.50
C LYS A 200 42.56 13.07 10.55
N GLY A 201 41.66 14.04 10.38
CA GLY A 201 40.44 14.10 11.21
C GLY A 201 39.48 12.97 10.87
N PHE A 202 39.15 12.11 11.82
CA PHE A 202 38.08 11.17 11.71
C PHE A 202 37.19 11.17 12.96
N ALA A 203 35.93 10.90 12.80
CA ALA A 203 34.97 10.69 13.89
C ALA A 203 34.41 9.28 13.85
N THR A 204 34.19 8.72 15.01
CA THR A 204 33.52 7.41 15.12
C THR A 204 32.02 7.61 15.31
N ILE A 205 31.24 6.94 14.51
CA ILE A 205 29.80 6.78 14.68
C ILE A 205 29.57 5.44 15.36
N ASN A 206 29.02 5.45 16.57
CA ASN A 206 28.53 4.25 17.23
C ASN A 206 27.04 4.16 16.96
N PHE A 207 26.61 3.10 16.29
CA PHE A 207 25.21 2.93 15.93
C PHE A 207 24.35 2.59 17.15
N PRO A 208 23.18 3.22 17.33
CA PRO A 208 22.23 2.87 18.39
C PRO A 208 21.80 1.39 18.37
N LYS A 209 21.73 0.81 17.19
CA LYS A 209 21.41 -0.60 16.95
C LYS A 209 22.37 -1.21 15.93
N THR A 210 22.65 -2.49 16.07
CA THR A 210 23.53 -3.21 15.14
C THR A 210 22.80 -3.50 13.83
N PHE A 211 23.49 -3.32 12.70
CA PHE A 211 23.07 -3.85 11.41
C PHE A 211 23.33 -5.35 11.31
N ALA A 212 22.61 -6.04 10.43
CA ALA A 212 22.83 -7.46 10.16
C ALA A 212 24.20 -7.74 9.50
N ASN A 213 24.65 -6.79 8.69
CA ASN A 213 25.93 -6.86 7.97
C ASN A 213 26.51 -5.46 7.73
N THR A 214 27.63 -5.37 7.05
CA THR A 214 28.29 -4.09 6.75
C THR A 214 27.85 -3.46 5.43
N SER A 215 26.86 -4.02 4.76
CA SER A 215 26.28 -3.50 3.49
C SER A 215 25.22 -2.41 3.75
N TYR A 216 25.46 -1.52 4.69
CA TYR A 216 24.61 -0.36 4.92
C TYR A 216 25.13 0.85 4.15
N THR A 217 24.24 1.75 3.77
CA THR A 217 24.58 3.06 3.21
C THR A 217 24.74 4.06 4.34
N LEU A 218 25.85 4.79 4.37
CA LEU A 218 26.11 5.87 5.32
C LEU A 218 26.28 7.19 4.57
N ILE A 219 25.49 8.18 4.93
CA ILE A 219 25.56 9.56 4.44
C ILE A 219 25.97 10.43 5.62
N ALA A 220 26.91 11.34 5.41
CA ALA A 220 27.37 12.24 6.43
C ALA A 220 27.56 13.66 5.88
N THR A 221 27.24 14.67 6.68
CA THR A 221 27.36 16.08 6.34
C THR A 221 28.02 16.82 7.49
N ALA A 222 29.11 17.55 7.23
CA ALA A 222 29.74 18.39 8.24
C ALA A 222 28.88 19.62 8.56
N LYS A 223 28.79 19.94 9.84
CA LYS A 223 28.18 21.15 10.38
C LYS A 223 29.29 21.93 11.10
N TYR A 224 29.58 23.11 10.60
CA TYR A 224 30.61 23.95 11.20
C TYR A 224 29.96 25.08 12.00
N PRO A 225 30.36 25.29 13.27
CA PRO A 225 29.77 26.28 14.13
C PRO A 225 30.31 27.72 13.92
N GLY A 226 31.31 27.91 13.05
CA GLY A 226 31.93 29.20 12.81
C GLY A 226 31.27 30.04 11.73
N THR A 227 31.66 31.33 11.63
CA THR A 227 31.19 32.27 10.62
C THR A 227 31.92 32.17 9.28
N ALA A 228 33.10 31.54 9.21
CA ALA A 228 33.77 31.21 7.96
C ALA A 228 33.19 29.92 7.41
N LEU A 229 32.97 29.87 6.10
CA LEU A 229 32.46 28.68 5.40
C LEU A 229 33.61 27.81 4.85
N PRO A 230 34.27 26.99 5.64
CA PRO A 230 35.26 26.07 5.10
C PRO A 230 34.57 25.00 4.28
N VAL A 231 35.11 24.69 3.13
CA VAL A 231 34.67 23.54 2.34
C VAL A 231 35.26 22.26 2.96
N PHE A 232 34.42 21.31 3.31
CA PHE A 232 34.87 20.02 3.82
C PHE A 232 34.78 18.94 2.73
N LEU A 233 35.82 18.15 2.63
CA LEU A 233 35.80 16.88 1.93
C LEU A 233 35.46 15.81 2.96
N ILE A 234 34.32 15.15 2.77
CA ILE A 234 33.83 14.10 3.66
C ILE A 234 33.88 12.76 2.94
N SER A 235 34.39 11.75 3.61
CA SER A 235 34.28 10.36 3.20
C SER A 235 33.82 9.51 4.38
N THR A 236 33.14 8.44 4.09
CA THR A 236 32.61 7.49 5.08
C THR A 236 33.20 6.11 4.85
N SER A 237 33.37 5.36 5.92
CA SER A 237 33.86 3.97 5.87
C SER A 237 33.02 3.11 6.80
N ALA A 238 32.38 2.06 6.25
CA ALA A 238 31.78 1.01 7.03
C ALA A 238 32.90 0.22 7.75
N SER A 239 32.87 0.23 9.08
CA SER A 239 33.89 -0.47 9.87
C SER A 239 33.38 -1.79 10.42
N SER A 240 32.14 -1.81 10.92
CA SER A 240 31.51 -3.00 11.47
C SER A 240 30.00 -2.84 11.48
N VAL A 241 29.28 -3.85 11.91
CA VAL A 241 27.80 -3.79 12.08
C VAL A 241 27.34 -2.79 13.15
N SER A 242 28.24 -2.40 14.07
CA SER A 242 27.92 -1.52 15.21
C SER A 242 28.57 -0.13 15.14
N LYS A 243 29.49 0.10 14.22
CA LYS A 243 30.21 1.38 14.10
C LYS A 243 30.69 1.66 12.68
N ALA A 244 30.86 2.95 12.40
CA ALA A 244 31.43 3.44 11.15
C ALA A 244 32.40 4.62 11.45
N TYR A 245 33.15 5.00 10.45
CA TYR A 245 34.04 6.17 10.51
C TYR A 245 33.64 7.21 9.49
N VAL A 246 33.73 8.48 9.87
CA VAL A 246 33.60 9.64 9.00
C VAL A 246 34.93 10.38 9.02
N TYR A 247 35.48 10.65 7.85
CA TYR A 247 36.69 11.41 7.66
C TYR A 247 36.37 12.78 7.10
N ALA A 248 36.94 13.84 7.64
CA ALA A 248 36.78 15.18 7.14
C ALA A 248 38.11 15.90 6.99
N ARG A 249 38.24 16.64 5.87
CA ARG A 249 39.39 17.54 5.61
C ARG A 249 38.89 18.83 5.02
N THR A 250 39.58 19.91 5.31
CA THR A 250 39.43 21.18 4.58
C THR A 250 40.10 21.10 3.22
N THR A 251 39.77 22.01 2.33
CA THR A 251 40.50 22.15 1.03
C THR A 251 41.97 22.49 1.17
N SER A 252 42.37 23.09 2.29
CA SER A 252 43.76 23.35 2.65
C SER A 252 44.45 22.17 3.33
N MET A 253 43.81 20.99 3.36
CA MET A 253 44.28 19.79 4.04
C MET A 253 44.47 19.94 5.57
N SER A 254 43.93 21.00 6.16
CA SER A 254 43.94 21.20 7.61
C SER A 254 42.96 20.28 8.30
N VAL A 255 43.28 19.93 9.54
CA VAL A 255 42.41 19.10 10.39
C VAL A 255 41.17 19.87 10.81
N VAL A 256 40.06 19.19 10.78
CA VAL A 256 38.76 19.72 11.29
C VAL A 256 38.67 19.36 12.77
N THR A 257 38.72 20.36 13.62
CA THR A 257 38.61 20.19 15.08
C THR A 257 37.31 20.82 15.56
N GLY A 258 36.56 20.12 16.41
CA GLY A 258 35.33 20.65 17.03
C GLY A 258 34.17 20.83 16.10
N ALA A 259 34.26 20.49 14.81
CA ALA A 259 33.15 20.49 13.91
C ALA A 259 32.22 19.28 14.18
N GLU A 260 30.93 19.49 14.09
CA GLU A 260 29.94 18.41 14.15
C GLU A 260 29.73 17.79 12.77
N CYS A 261 29.33 16.53 12.74
CA CYS A 261 28.90 15.81 11.58
C CYS A 261 27.52 15.21 11.87
N SER A 262 26.53 15.57 11.05
CA SER A 262 25.25 14.88 11.02
C SER A 262 25.36 13.67 10.10
N TRP A 263 24.78 12.55 10.50
CA TRP A 263 24.85 11.33 9.73
C TRP A 263 23.51 10.60 9.66
N LEU A 264 23.32 9.85 8.58
CA LEU A 264 22.19 8.95 8.33
C LEU A 264 22.72 7.61 7.83
N ALA A 265 22.33 6.53 8.47
CA ALA A 265 22.68 5.17 8.08
C ALA A 265 21.43 4.35 7.79
N ILE A 266 21.43 3.63 6.66
CA ILE A 266 20.31 2.83 6.19
C ILE A 266 20.83 1.44 5.81
N GLY A 267 20.24 0.40 6.36
CA GLY A 267 20.64 -0.99 6.11
C GLY A 267 19.63 -1.99 6.65
N GLN A 268 20.05 -3.22 6.82
CA GLN A 268 19.23 -4.32 7.33
C GLN A 268 19.61 -4.63 8.79
N TRP A 269 18.63 -5.01 9.62
CA TRP A 269 18.87 -5.48 11.00
C TRP A 269 18.60 -6.98 11.17
N LYS A 270 18.06 -7.66 10.15
CA LYS A 270 17.84 -9.11 10.08
C LYS A 270 18.01 -9.59 8.65
#